data_3707e0829483a827b06c37079a9a7ea5
#
_entry.id   3707e0829483a827b06c37079a9a7ea5
#
_cell.length_a   1.000
_cell.length_b   1.000
_cell.length_c   1.000
_cell.angle_alpha   90.00
_cell.angle_beta   90.00
_cell.angle_gamma   90.00
#
_symmetry.space_group_name_H-M   'P 1'
#
loop_
_entity.id
_entity.type
_entity.pdbx_description
1 polymer ?
#
loop_
_entity_poly.entity_id
_entity_poly.type
_entity_poly.pdbx_seq_one_letter_code
_entity_poly.pdbx_strand_id
1 'polypeptide(L)'
;MTKKIDLDHIAINIKDKMDEACEQFTKLGFTLSPRGFHSLGSINHSMVFNNDYLELIGFPKGGTINRPELVNADNGINGLVFKSSNIYKTFFNLKKEKIHFEKPRSFNRPVKIRNIEKKAEFRTVSINQDIIKAGRVYFCEHLTPNLVWMTNLKKHENTSYGIEKIIMIDDNPDLTAKNILKINKYIHVQKTEDCLNLQFNNTNLSIFKIEKFKLNYKSLIINMNLKNF
;
A
#
# COMPACT_ATOMS: atom_id res chain seq x y z
N MET A 1 10.21 -11.83 18.31
CA MET A 1 9.17 -10.79 18.23
C MET A 1 7.87 -11.46 17.85
N THR A 2 6.92 -11.44 18.76
CA THR A 2 5.59 -12.07 18.63
C THR A 2 4.56 -11.04 18.15
N LYS A 3 4.86 -10.30 17.07
CA LYS A 3 4.00 -9.20 16.67
C LYS A 3 3.48 -9.41 15.24
N LYS A 4 2.16 -9.30 15.09
CA LYS A 4 1.52 -9.20 13.78
C LYS A 4 2.12 -8.03 13.00
N ILE A 5 1.96 -8.04 11.71
CA ILE A 5 2.42 -7.00 10.81
C ILE A 5 1.38 -5.88 10.72
N ASP A 6 1.84 -4.65 10.56
CA ASP A 6 0.99 -3.48 10.32
C ASP A 6 0.94 -3.17 8.83
N LEU A 7 -0.26 -2.91 8.30
CA LEU A 7 -0.42 -2.24 7.03
C LEU A 7 0.14 -0.82 7.14
N ASP A 8 0.94 -0.41 6.18
CA ASP A 8 1.41 0.96 6.02
C ASP A 8 0.47 1.75 5.12
N HIS A 9 0.29 1.25 3.91
CA HIS A 9 -0.61 1.87 2.93
C HIS A 9 -0.99 0.91 1.81
N ILE A 10 -1.98 1.32 1.05
CA ILE A 10 -2.36 0.73 -0.21
C ILE A 10 -1.98 1.68 -1.33
N ALA A 11 -1.20 1.21 -2.30
CA ALA A 11 -0.84 1.98 -3.48
C ALA A 11 -1.83 1.74 -4.62
N ILE A 12 -2.34 2.83 -5.17
CA ILE A 12 -3.25 2.87 -6.33
C ILE A 12 -2.47 3.43 -7.50
N ASN A 13 -2.15 2.59 -8.48
CA ASN A 13 -1.46 3.01 -9.69
C ASN A 13 -2.41 3.77 -10.60
N ILE A 14 -2.06 4.98 -10.94
CA ILE A 14 -2.87 5.86 -11.81
C ILE A 14 -2.12 6.30 -13.06
N LYS A 15 -0.91 5.81 -13.26
CA LYS A 15 -0.02 6.16 -14.37
C LYS A 15 0.09 7.69 -14.55
N ASP A 16 -0.28 8.22 -15.70
CA ASP A 16 -0.22 9.64 -16.05
C ASP A 16 -1.53 10.42 -15.78
N LYS A 17 -2.51 9.78 -15.08
CA LYS A 17 -3.84 10.35 -14.83
C LYS A 17 -3.98 10.94 -13.41
N MET A 18 -2.90 11.56 -12.89
CA MET A 18 -2.89 12.08 -11.51
C MET A 18 -3.94 13.16 -11.28
N ASP A 19 -4.12 14.09 -12.24
CA ASP A 19 -5.05 15.21 -12.06
C ASP A 19 -6.51 14.72 -12.04
N GLU A 20 -6.85 13.79 -12.94
CA GLU A 20 -8.18 13.15 -12.99
C GLU A 20 -8.47 12.36 -11.70
N ALA A 21 -7.48 11.61 -11.21
CA ALA A 21 -7.62 10.87 -9.96
C ALA A 21 -7.79 11.81 -8.76
N CYS A 22 -7.02 12.90 -8.67
CA CYS A 22 -7.17 13.90 -7.62
C CYS A 22 -8.59 14.49 -7.59
N GLU A 23 -9.13 14.83 -8.75
CA GLU A 23 -10.51 15.35 -8.86
C GLU A 23 -11.52 14.32 -8.33
N GLN A 24 -11.41 13.05 -8.75
CA GLN A 24 -12.32 11.98 -8.34
C GLN A 24 -12.27 11.73 -6.84
N PHE A 25 -11.08 11.60 -6.26
CA PHE A 25 -10.93 11.31 -4.82
C PHE A 25 -11.31 12.52 -3.96
N THR A 26 -11.11 13.76 -4.44
CA THR A 26 -11.61 14.95 -3.75
C THR A 26 -13.15 14.99 -3.77
N LYS A 27 -13.81 14.67 -4.88
CA LYS A 27 -15.28 14.55 -4.95
C LYS A 27 -15.83 13.46 -4.02
N LEU A 28 -15.04 12.43 -3.72
CA LEU A 28 -15.38 11.40 -2.72
C LEU A 28 -15.15 11.86 -1.27
N GLY A 29 -14.81 13.13 -1.05
CA GLY A 29 -14.62 13.74 0.27
C GLY A 29 -13.27 13.43 0.93
N PHE A 30 -12.27 12.96 0.17
CA PHE A 30 -10.93 12.75 0.71
C PHE A 30 -10.10 14.05 0.68
N THR A 31 -9.37 14.31 1.76
CA THR A 31 -8.29 15.31 1.80
C THR A 31 -7.02 14.67 1.24
N LEU A 32 -6.49 15.22 0.16
CA LEU A 32 -5.23 14.77 -0.43
C LEU A 32 -4.05 15.59 0.09
N SER A 33 -2.91 14.94 0.30
CA SER A 33 -1.65 15.65 0.56
C SER A 33 -1.27 16.53 -0.65
N PRO A 34 -0.44 17.55 -0.48
CA PRO A 34 0.21 18.20 -1.62
C PRO A 34 0.91 17.17 -2.51
N ARG A 35 1.01 17.46 -3.82
CA ARG A 35 1.69 16.58 -4.77
C ARG A 35 3.14 16.36 -4.36
N GLY A 36 3.51 15.11 -4.16
CA GLY A 36 4.87 14.70 -3.91
C GLY A 36 5.58 14.35 -5.22
N PHE A 37 6.87 14.67 -5.28
CA PHE A 37 7.77 14.35 -6.38
C PHE A 37 8.89 13.49 -5.83
N HIS A 38 8.81 12.19 -6.05
CA HIS A 38 9.83 11.26 -5.57
C HIS A 38 11.13 11.41 -6.37
N SER A 39 12.26 11.29 -5.69
CA SER A 39 13.58 11.28 -6.33
C SER A 39 13.76 10.15 -7.37
N LEU A 40 12.84 9.19 -7.42
CA LEU A 40 12.77 8.12 -8.43
C LEU A 40 11.90 8.48 -9.65
N GLY A 41 11.41 9.73 -9.75
CA GLY A 41 10.64 10.24 -10.88
C GLY A 41 9.13 10.03 -10.81
N SER A 42 8.62 9.26 -9.84
CA SER A 42 7.18 9.13 -9.64
C SER A 42 6.60 10.32 -8.90
N ILE A 43 5.30 10.58 -9.11
CA ILE A 43 4.52 11.57 -8.36
C ILE A 43 3.46 10.85 -7.53
N ASN A 44 3.05 11.47 -6.42
CA ASN A 44 2.02 10.91 -5.58
C ASN A 44 1.14 11.96 -4.88
N HIS A 45 -0.02 11.52 -4.41
CA HIS A 45 -0.83 12.12 -3.36
C HIS A 45 -1.22 11.06 -2.35
N SER A 46 -1.27 11.42 -1.08
CA SER A 46 -1.67 10.51 0.00
C SER A 46 -2.96 11.00 0.67
N MET A 47 -3.88 10.08 0.92
CA MET A 47 -5.06 10.26 1.79
C MET A 47 -4.73 9.60 3.12
N VAL A 48 -4.33 10.42 4.11
CA VAL A 48 -3.69 9.96 5.34
C VAL A 48 -4.72 9.71 6.43
N PHE A 49 -4.73 8.52 7.01
CA PHE A 49 -5.57 8.13 8.13
C PHE A 49 -4.78 8.08 9.44
N ASN A 50 -5.36 7.50 10.48
CA ASN A 50 -4.70 7.43 11.79
C ASN A 50 -3.44 6.57 11.75
N ASN A 51 -3.52 5.36 11.18
CA ASN A 51 -2.45 4.37 11.21
C ASN A 51 -1.97 3.91 9.83
N ASP A 52 -2.66 4.25 8.77
CA ASP A 52 -2.41 3.85 7.40
C ASP A 52 -2.79 4.99 6.43
N TYR A 53 -2.64 4.77 5.13
CA TYR A 53 -3.08 5.72 4.12
C TYR A 53 -3.33 5.04 2.76
N LEU A 54 -4.09 5.71 1.89
CA LEU A 54 -4.14 5.39 0.47
C LEU A 54 -3.15 6.29 -0.26
N GLU A 55 -2.39 5.72 -1.19
CA GLU A 55 -1.47 6.45 -2.05
C GLU A 55 -1.92 6.38 -3.51
N LEU A 56 -2.27 7.52 -4.09
CA LEU A 56 -2.29 7.66 -5.55
C LEU A 56 -0.84 7.80 -6.00
N ILE A 57 -0.35 6.88 -6.83
CA ILE A 57 1.01 6.90 -7.36
C ILE A 57 1.00 6.78 -8.87
N GLY A 58 1.83 7.57 -9.53
CA GLY A 58 1.96 7.59 -10.98
C GLY A 58 3.19 8.36 -11.43
N PHE A 59 3.13 8.91 -12.63
CA PHE A 59 4.20 9.70 -13.21
C PHE A 59 3.63 10.92 -13.95
N PRO A 60 4.46 11.97 -14.20
CA PRO A 60 4.01 13.16 -14.90
C PRO A 60 3.46 12.84 -16.30
N LYS A 61 2.40 13.52 -16.70
CA LYS A 61 1.80 13.36 -18.05
C LYS A 61 2.85 13.65 -19.13
N GLY A 62 2.98 12.71 -20.06
CA GLY A 62 4.02 12.78 -21.11
C GLY A 62 5.44 12.52 -20.62
N GLY A 63 5.64 12.24 -19.33
CA GLY A 63 6.92 11.91 -18.74
C GLY A 63 7.29 10.43 -18.87
N THR A 64 8.59 10.16 -18.83
CA THR A 64 9.15 8.82 -18.73
C THR A 64 9.79 8.63 -17.38
N ILE A 65 9.59 7.46 -16.78
CA ILE A 65 10.23 7.08 -15.51
C ILE A 65 10.87 5.70 -15.60
N ASN A 66 11.97 5.52 -14.91
CA ASN A 66 12.63 4.21 -14.79
C ASN A 66 12.05 3.42 -13.62
N ARG A 67 10.72 3.15 -13.69
CA ARG A 67 9.97 2.36 -12.73
C ARG A 67 9.03 1.41 -13.47
N PRO A 68 9.56 0.31 -14.03
CA PRO A 68 8.76 -0.64 -14.83
C PRO A 68 7.57 -1.20 -14.05
N GLU A 69 7.68 -1.32 -12.74
CA GLU A 69 6.62 -1.78 -11.84
C GLU A 69 5.40 -0.84 -11.77
N LEU A 70 5.54 0.42 -12.19
CA LEU A 70 4.42 1.36 -12.33
C LEU A 70 3.96 1.47 -13.79
N VAL A 71 4.90 1.48 -14.73
CA VAL A 71 4.61 1.66 -16.16
C VAL A 71 3.85 0.45 -16.71
N ASN A 72 4.30 -0.76 -16.37
CA ASN A 72 3.74 -2.01 -16.91
C ASN A 72 2.51 -2.51 -16.15
N ALA A 73 2.29 -2.06 -14.91
CA ALA A 73 1.11 -2.45 -14.15
C ALA A 73 -0.14 -1.73 -14.66
N ASP A 74 -1.31 -2.34 -14.50
CA ASP A 74 -2.59 -1.71 -14.80
C ASP A 74 -2.91 -0.57 -13.84
N ASN A 75 -3.85 0.30 -14.24
CA ASN A 75 -4.43 1.28 -13.33
C ASN A 75 -5.26 0.57 -12.26
N GLY A 76 -5.27 1.12 -11.05
CA GLY A 76 -6.02 0.61 -9.93
C GLY A 76 -5.15 0.19 -8.76
N ILE A 77 -5.75 -0.50 -7.79
CA ILE A 77 -5.06 -0.98 -6.59
C ILE A 77 -4.05 -2.05 -6.99
N ASN A 78 -2.78 -1.77 -6.73
CA ASN A 78 -1.73 -2.71 -7.11
C ASN A 78 -0.55 -2.81 -6.12
N GLY A 79 -0.65 -2.18 -4.96
CA GLY A 79 0.39 -2.23 -3.93
C GLY A 79 -0.16 -2.49 -2.54
N LEU A 80 0.24 -3.60 -1.92
CA LEU A 80 0.03 -3.93 -0.51
C LEU A 80 1.33 -3.66 0.24
N VAL A 81 1.32 -2.62 1.09
CA VAL A 81 2.55 -2.13 1.73
C VAL A 81 2.49 -2.32 3.22
N PHE A 82 3.50 -2.96 3.77
CA PHE A 82 3.64 -3.21 5.20
C PHE A 82 4.64 -2.27 5.86
N LYS A 83 4.39 -1.91 7.12
CA LYS A 83 5.31 -1.10 7.91
C LYS A 83 6.58 -1.86 8.24
N SER A 84 7.69 -1.15 8.16
CA SER A 84 8.97 -1.61 8.70
C SER A 84 9.52 -0.56 9.68
N SER A 85 9.87 -0.97 10.87
CA SER A 85 10.60 -0.12 11.82
C SER A 85 12.10 -0.08 11.56
N ASN A 86 12.62 -1.00 10.74
CA ASN A 86 14.00 -1.07 10.29
C ASN A 86 14.08 -1.97 9.05
N ILE A 87 14.31 -1.35 7.90
CA ILE A 87 14.27 -2.05 6.62
C ILE A 87 15.37 -3.09 6.47
N TYR A 88 16.55 -2.87 7.05
CA TYR A 88 17.64 -3.84 6.98
C TYR A 88 17.35 -5.08 7.82
N LYS A 89 16.71 -4.92 8.98
CA LYS A 89 16.24 -6.04 9.79
C LYS A 89 15.16 -6.83 9.05
N THR A 90 14.22 -6.13 8.39
CA THR A 90 13.21 -6.77 7.53
C THR A 90 13.88 -7.54 6.40
N PHE A 91 14.83 -6.93 5.69
CA PHE A 91 15.61 -7.56 4.62
C PHE A 91 16.29 -8.86 5.08
N PHE A 92 16.98 -8.85 6.23
CA PHE A 92 17.62 -10.05 6.75
C PHE A 92 16.62 -11.14 7.17
N ASN A 93 15.45 -10.76 7.69
CA ASN A 93 14.40 -11.72 8.02
C ASN A 93 13.83 -12.38 6.75
N LEU A 94 13.53 -11.61 5.69
CA LEU A 94 13.07 -12.13 4.40
C LEU A 94 14.10 -13.11 3.80
N LYS A 95 15.40 -12.76 3.89
CA LYS A 95 16.49 -13.63 3.44
C LYS A 95 16.51 -14.97 4.20
N LYS A 96 16.33 -14.92 5.52
CA LYS A 96 16.28 -16.12 6.38
C LYS A 96 15.10 -17.04 6.01
N GLU A 97 13.96 -16.46 5.67
CA GLU A 97 12.76 -17.21 5.25
C GLU A 97 12.79 -17.62 3.76
N LYS A 98 13.93 -17.41 3.06
CA LYS A 98 14.12 -17.74 1.63
C LYS A 98 13.06 -17.13 0.71
N ILE A 99 12.58 -15.93 1.04
CA ILE A 99 11.67 -15.16 0.21
C ILE A 99 12.49 -14.42 -0.84
N HIS A 100 12.07 -14.40 -2.08
CA HIS A 100 12.70 -13.62 -3.14
C HIS A 100 12.30 -12.14 -3.01
N PHE A 101 13.28 -11.26 -2.98
CA PHE A 101 13.11 -9.82 -2.76
C PHE A 101 14.20 -9.02 -3.46
N GLU A 102 13.93 -7.74 -3.70
CA GLU A 102 14.90 -6.78 -4.19
C GLU A 102 15.77 -6.24 -3.05
N LYS A 103 16.94 -5.68 -3.39
CA LYS A 103 17.78 -4.98 -2.42
C LYS A 103 17.05 -3.76 -1.85
N PRO A 104 17.31 -3.37 -0.58
CA PRO A 104 16.76 -2.15 -0.03
C PRO A 104 17.03 -0.94 -0.90
N ARG A 105 15.99 -0.14 -1.17
CA ARG A 105 16.05 1.09 -1.94
C ARG A 105 15.70 2.26 -1.05
N SER A 106 16.50 3.33 -1.10
CA SER A 106 16.22 4.61 -0.42
C SER A 106 15.75 5.63 -1.44
N PHE A 107 14.77 6.45 -1.05
CA PHE A 107 14.29 7.58 -1.83
C PHE A 107 13.69 8.65 -0.91
N ASN A 108 13.46 9.82 -1.46
CA ASN A 108 12.85 10.93 -0.75
C ASN A 108 11.90 11.73 -1.65
N ARG A 109 11.13 12.59 -1.04
CA ARG A 109 10.37 13.64 -1.72
C ARG A 109 10.40 14.93 -0.91
N PRO A 110 10.43 16.12 -1.55
CA PRO A 110 10.29 17.38 -0.85
C PRO A 110 8.91 17.52 -0.24
N VAL A 111 8.86 18.13 0.94
CA VAL A 111 7.64 18.51 1.65
C VAL A 111 7.79 19.93 2.16
N LYS A 112 6.85 20.82 1.82
CA LYS A 112 6.87 22.20 2.25
C LYS A 112 6.01 22.36 3.51
N ILE A 113 6.62 22.81 4.62
CA ILE A 113 5.94 23.12 5.88
C ILE A 113 6.24 24.58 6.23
N ARG A 114 5.21 25.43 6.33
CA ARG A 114 5.36 26.86 6.65
C ARG A 114 6.46 27.55 5.83
N ASN A 115 6.47 27.32 4.52
CA ASN A 115 7.48 27.84 3.58
C ASN A 115 8.91 27.28 3.74
N ILE A 116 9.15 26.33 4.63
CA ILE A 116 10.41 25.64 4.78
C ILE A 116 10.31 24.27 4.04
N GLU A 117 11.24 24.06 3.11
CA GLU A 117 11.35 22.77 2.43
C GLU A 117 12.08 21.76 3.33
N LYS A 118 11.47 20.61 3.52
CA LYS A 118 12.02 19.44 4.22
C LYS A 118 12.00 18.24 3.28
N LYS A 119 12.68 17.16 3.64
CA LYS A 119 12.67 15.91 2.87
C LYS A 119 11.97 14.82 3.66
N ALA A 120 10.87 14.31 3.13
CA ALA A 120 10.31 13.04 3.59
C ALA A 120 11.15 11.90 3.02
N GLU A 121 11.72 11.08 3.90
CA GLU A 121 12.71 10.06 3.57
C GLU A 121 12.18 8.67 3.86
N PHE A 122 12.42 7.73 2.92
CA PHE A 122 11.88 6.39 2.95
C PHE A 122 12.94 5.36 2.59
N ARG A 123 12.76 4.15 3.10
CA ARG A 123 13.45 2.95 2.62
C ARG A 123 12.43 1.86 2.36
N THR A 124 12.60 1.13 1.27
CA THR A 124 11.70 0.03 0.89
C THR A 124 12.46 -1.24 0.54
N VAL A 125 11.79 -2.37 0.73
CA VAL A 125 12.19 -3.68 0.22
C VAL A 125 10.99 -4.28 -0.48
N SER A 126 11.09 -4.47 -1.80
CA SER A 126 10.05 -5.12 -2.61
C SER A 126 10.20 -6.63 -2.55
N ILE A 127 9.07 -7.32 -2.48
CA ILE A 127 8.99 -8.76 -2.59
C ILE A 127 8.63 -9.10 -4.04
N ASN A 128 9.26 -10.11 -4.63
CA ASN A 128 8.97 -10.51 -5.99
C ASN A 128 7.53 -10.99 -6.13
N GLN A 129 6.92 -10.75 -7.29
CA GLN A 129 5.50 -11.03 -7.57
C GLN A 129 5.10 -12.49 -7.46
N ASP A 130 6.05 -13.42 -7.37
CA ASP A 130 5.78 -14.86 -7.18
C ASP A 130 5.03 -15.17 -5.87
N ILE A 131 4.98 -14.22 -4.95
CA ILE A 131 4.33 -14.39 -3.64
C ILE A 131 2.86 -14.03 -3.70
N ILE A 132 2.52 -12.89 -4.33
CA ILE A 132 1.12 -12.44 -4.53
C ILE A 132 0.97 -11.97 -5.98
N LYS A 133 0.11 -12.64 -6.73
CA LYS A 133 -0.12 -12.32 -8.14
C LYS A 133 -1.03 -11.10 -8.34
N ALA A 134 -1.83 -10.74 -7.34
CA ALA A 134 -2.80 -9.65 -7.42
C ALA A 134 -2.18 -8.24 -7.38
N GLY A 135 -0.88 -8.12 -7.11
CA GLY A 135 -0.20 -6.83 -7.03
C GLY A 135 1.19 -6.92 -6.43
N ARG A 136 1.79 -5.77 -6.22
CA ARG A 136 3.10 -5.64 -5.59
C ARG A 136 2.97 -5.75 -4.07
N VAL A 137 3.94 -6.41 -3.44
CA VAL A 137 4.08 -6.42 -1.98
C VAL A 137 5.45 -5.86 -1.62
N TYR A 138 5.48 -4.91 -0.70
CA TYR A 138 6.75 -4.37 -0.21
C TYR A 138 6.62 -3.85 1.22
N PHE A 139 7.77 -3.64 1.85
CA PHE A 139 7.88 -3.00 3.15
C PHE A 139 8.34 -1.56 2.97
N CYS A 140 7.83 -0.67 3.80
CA CYS A 140 8.22 0.73 3.86
C CYS A 140 8.66 1.11 5.28
N GLU A 141 9.85 1.68 5.40
CA GLU A 141 10.36 2.36 6.58
C GLU A 141 10.29 3.86 6.33
N HIS A 142 9.57 4.59 7.18
CA HIS A 142 9.53 6.04 7.19
C HIS A 142 10.62 6.56 8.13
N LEU A 143 11.64 7.24 7.57
CA LEU A 143 12.70 7.86 8.39
C LEU A 143 12.25 9.19 8.99
N THR A 144 11.25 9.82 8.37
CA THR A 144 10.65 11.10 8.79
C THR A 144 9.11 10.98 8.85
N PRO A 145 8.54 10.13 9.71
CA PRO A 145 7.10 9.83 9.71
C PRO A 145 6.20 11.05 9.94
N ASN A 146 6.65 12.03 10.71
CA ASN A 146 5.95 13.28 10.97
C ASN A 146 5.75 14.16 9.73
N LEU A 147 6.48 13.91 8.63
CA LEU A 147 6.29 14.58 7.34
C LEU A 147 5.26 13.86 6.44
N VAL A 148 4.75 12.73 6.87
CA VAL A 148 3.68 11.97 6.20
C VAL A 148 2.38 12.06 7.00
N TRP A 149 2.41 11.67 8.28
CA TRP A 149 1.24 11.69 9.17
C TRP A 149 1.00 13.06 9.80
N MET A 150 0.83 14.09 8.96
CA MET A 150 0.48 15.44 9.41
C MET A 150 -0.99 15.50 9.85
N THR A 151 -1.26 16.14 11.00
CA THR A 151 -2.60 16.17 11.62
C THR A 151 -3.67 16.77 10.70
N ASN A 152 -3.33 17.80 9.93
CA ASN A 152 -4.24 18.45 9.00
C ASN A 152 -4.64 17.57 7.81
N LEU A 153 -3.85 16.52 7.47
CA LEU A 153 -4.15 15.59 6.40
C LEU A 153 -5.04 14.41 6.84
N LYS A 154 -5.26 14.23 8.14
CA LYS A 154 -6.07 13.13 8.71
C LYS A 154 -7.57 13.43 8.80
N LYS A 155 -7.97 14.62 8.43
CA LYS A 155 -9.39 15.03 8.45
C LYS A 155 -9.95 14.96 7.04
N HIS A 156 -10.91 14.09 6.84
CA HIS A 156 -11.60 13.87 5.57
C HIS A 156 -13.07 14.29 5.72
N GLU A 157 -13.64 14.93 4.70
CA GLU A 157 -15.04 15.32 4.66
C GLU A 157 -15.96 14.08 4.73
N ASN A 158 -15.56 13.00 4.09
CA ASN A 158 -16.27 11.70 4.14
C ASN A 158 -16.06 10.93 5.45
N THR A 159 -15.47 11.52 6.47
CA THR A 159 -15.23 10.96 7.80
C THR A 159 -14.37 9.69 7.87
N SER A 160 -13.74 9.29 6.79
CA SER A 160 -12.82 8.13 6.76
C SER A 160 -11.64 8.32 7.70
N TYR A 161 -11.26 7.28 8.45
CA TYR A 161 -10.17 7.34 9.43
C TYR A 161 -9.22 6.13 9.42
N GLY A 162 -9.45 5.16 8.54
CA GLY A 162 -8.59 3.97 8.41
C GLY A 162 -9.06 3.00 7.35
N ILE A 163 -8.21 2.03 7.04
CA ILE A 163 -8.50 0.90 6.13
C ILE A 163 -8.91 -0.30 7.00
N GLU A 164 -10.19 -0.64 7.01
CA GLU A 164 -10.72 -1.75 7.80
C GLU A 164 -10.42 -3.10 7.16
N LYS A 165 -10.68 -3.20 5.87
CA LYS A 165 -10.58 -4.46 5.15
C LYS A 165 -10.06 -4.28 3.73
N ILE A 166 -9.23 -5.21 3.32
CA ILE A 166 -8.78 -5.38 1.95
C ILE A 166 -9.42 -6.66 1.43
N ILE A 167 -10.02 -6.61 0.25
CA ILE A 167 -10.56 -7.78 -0.43
C ILE A 167 -9.63 -8.11 -1.59
N MET A 168 -9.15 -9.33 -1.61
CA MET A 168 -8.34 -9.88 -2.70
C MET A 168 -9.10 -11.00 -3.36
N ILE A 169 -9.08 -11.00 -4.69
CA ILE A 169 -9.65 -12.08 -5.49
C ILE A 169 -8.49 -12.83 -6.13
N ASP A 170 -8.42 -14.14 -5.92
CA ASP A 170 -7.28 -14.96 -6.36
C ASP A 170 -7.75 -16.34 -6.87
N ASP A 171 -7.00 -16.94 -7.78
CA ASP A 171 -7.26 -18.30 -8.28
C ASP A 171 -6.98 -19.35 -7.20
N ASN A 172 -5.97 -19.09 -6.36
CA ASN A 172 -5.51 -20.02 -5.33
C ASN A 172 -5.31 -19.30 -3.98
N PRO A 173 -6.40 -18.99 -3.25
CA PRO A 173 -6.35 -18.32 -1.95
C PRO A 173 -5.45 -19.00 -0.93
N ASP A 174 -5.46 -20.34 -0.88
CA ASP A 174 -4.65 -21.12 0.06
C ASP A 174 -3.14 -20.94 -0.21
N LEU A 175 -2.71 -20.92 -1.47
CA LEU A 175 -1.32 -20.66 -1.82
C LEU A 175 -0.89 -19.23 -1.48
N THR A 176 -1.73 -18.25 -1.80
CA THR A 176 -1.47 -16.84 -1.51
C THR A 176 -1.42 -16.58 -0.01
N ALA A 177 -2.34 -17.14 0.78
CA ALA A 177 -2.29 -17.06 2.23
C ALA A 177 -1.02 -17.71 2.79
N LYS A 178 -0.65 -18.91 2.31
CA LYS A 178 0.62 -19.58 2.69
C LYS A 178 1.85 -18.73 2.38
N ASN A 179 1.86 -18.05 1.25
CA ASN A 179 2.96 -17.16 0.88
C ASN A 179 3.02 -15.91 1.77
N ILE A 180 1.86 -15.32 2.12
CA ILE A 180 1.80 -14.19 3.07
C ILE A 180 2.29 -14.63 4.46
N LEU A 181 1.96 -15.85 4.91
CA LEU A 181 2.45 -16.39 6.18
C LEU A 181 3.97 -16.58 6.22
N LYS A 182 4.65 -16.78 5.09
CA LYS A 182 6.13 -16.77 5.04
C LYS A 182 6.68 -15.38 5.38
N ILE A 183 5.97 -14.31 4.99
CA ILE A 183 6.36 -12.93 5.30
C ILE A 183 6.24 -12.66 6.81
N ASN A 184 5.16 -13.14 7.43
CA ASN A 184 4.94 -13.02 8.87
C ASN A 184 4.06 -14.18 9.38
N LYS A 185 4.69 -15.13 10.09
CA LYS A 185 4.03 -16.31 10.65
C LYS A 185 3.05 -16.04 11.80
N TYR A 186 3.01 -14.82 12.32
CA TYR A 186 2.11 -14.43 13.42
C TYR A 186 0.77 -13.86 12.92
N ILE A 187 0.57 -13.80 11.61
CA ILE A 187 -0.72 -13.46 11.02
C ILE A 187 -1.71 -14.58 11.37
N HIS A 188 -2.82 -14.22 12.01
CA HIS A 188 -3.89 -15.18 12.27
C HIS A 188 -4.69 -15.39 10.98
N VAL A 189 -4.92 -16.65 10.63
CA VAL A 189 -5.72 -17.04 9.45
C VAL A 189 -6.97 -17.75 9.92
N GLN A 190 -8.12 -17.25 9.49
CA GLN A 190 -9.42 -17.88 9.70
C GLN A 190 -9.99 -18.26 8.33
N LYS A 191 -10.27 -19.55 8.15
CA LYS A 191 -10.94 -20.07 6.94
C LYS A 191 -12.45 -20.08 7.17
N THR A 192 -13.18 -19.49 6.25
CA THR A 192 -14.63 -19.58 6.16
C THR A 192 -14.99 -20.37 4.90
N GLU A 193 -16.29 -20.61 4.65
CA GLU A 193 -16.78 -21.26 3.45
C GLU A 193 -16.38 -20.45 2.18
N ASP A 194 -16.35 -19.12 2.29
CA ASP A 194 -16.19 -18.23 1.14
C ASP A 194 -14.79 -17.68 0.95
N CYS A 195 -14.00 -17.51 2.01
CA CYS A 195 -12.72 -16.86 1.94
C CYS A 195 -11.75 -17.27 3.04
N LEU A 196 -10.49 -16.86 2.87
CA LEU A 196 -9.45 -16.86 3.90
C LEU A 196 -9.29 -15.45 4.45
N ASN A 197 -9.52 -15.26 5.74
CA ASN A 197 -9.33 -14.00 6.43
C ASN A 197 -7.97 -13.99 7.14
N LEU A 198 -7.11 -13.08 6.74
CA LEU A 198 -5.80 -12.84 7.35
C LEU A 198 -5.87 -11.57 8.19
N GLN A 199 -5.61 -11.70 9.49
CA GLN A 199 -5.70 -10.59 10.43
C GLN A 199 -4.33 -9.95 10.64
N PHE A 200 -4.15 -8.73 10.15
CA PHE A 200 -3.03 -7.83 10.48
C PHE A 200 -3.34 -7.08 11.78
N ASN A 201 -2.43 -6.22 12.26
CA ASN A 201 -2.68 -5.45 13.48
C ASN A 201 -3.79 -4.39 13.30
N ASN A 202 -3.77 -3.68 12.16
CA ASN A 202 -4.64 -2.52 11.93
C ASN A 202 -5.66 -2.72 10.78
N THR A 203 -5.65 -3.87 10.12
CA THR A 203 -6.58 -4.18 9.01
C THR A 203 -6.74 -5.69 8.83
N ASN A 204 -7.70 -6.09 8.00
CA ASN A 204 -7.91 -7.48 7.62
C ASN A 204 -7.77 -7.63 6.10
N LEU A 205 -7.21 -8.77 5.66
CA LEU A 205 -7.20 -9.17 4.26
C LEU A 205 -8.09 -10.40 4.08
N SER A 206 -9.15 -10.29 3.29
CA SER A 206 -10.01 -11.41 2.91
C SER A 206 -9.68 -11.83 1.49
N ILE A 207 -9.26 -13.09 1.31
CA ILE A 207 -8.89 -13.65 0.01
C ILE A 207 -10.00 -14.58 -0.45
N PHE A 208 -10.67 -14.23 -1.53
CA PHE A 208 -11.76 -14.99 -2.14
C PHE A 208 -11.28 -15.71 -3.39
N LYS A 209 -11.91 -16.85 -3.68
CA LYS A 209 -11.67 -17.56 -4.94
C LYS A 209 -12.36 -16.84 -6.09
N ILE A 210 -11.67 -16.67 -7.23
CA ILE A 210 -12.17 -15.93 -8.40
C ILE A 210 -13.50 -16.46 -8.92
N GLU A 211 -13.71 -17.78 -8.89
CA GLU A 211 -14.93 -18.44 -9.34
C GLU A 211 -16.21 -17.93 -8.65
N LYS A 212 -16.09 -17.45 -7.39
CA LYS A 212 -17.23 -16.91 -6.63
C LYS A 212 -17.71 -15.55 -7.15
N PHE A 213 -16.87 -14.82 -7.88
CA PHE A 213 -17.20 -13.48 -8.38
C PHE A 213 -17.52 -13.44 -9.87
N LYS A 214 -17.39 -14.55 -10.60
CA LYS A 214 -17.54 -14.61 -12.08
C LYS A 214 -16.69 -13.55 -12.78
N LEU A 215 -15.52 -13.22 -12.22
CA LEU A 215 -14.59 -12.25 -12.74
C LEU A 215 -13.48 -12.92 -13.54
N ASN A 216 -13.07 -12.28 -14.63
CA ASN A 216 -12.00 -12.78 -15.50
C ASN A 216 -10.60 -12.24 -15.13
N TYR A 217 -10.49 -11.50 -14.02
CA TYR A 217 -9.23 -10.90 -13.57
C TYR A 217 -9.15 -10.87 -12.05
N LYS A 218 -7.92 -10.84 -11.53
CA LYS A 218 -7.62 -10.67 -10.11
C LYS A 218 -7.66 -9.20 -9.74
N SER A 219 -8.20 -8.88 -8.59
CA SER A 219 -8.26 -7.51 -8.11
C SER A 219 -8.09 -7.39 -6.60
N LEU A 220 -7.70 -6.20 -6.16
CA LEU A 220 -7.74 -5.75 -4.79
C LEU A 220 -8.85 -4.70 -4.64
N ILE A 221 -9.68 -4.86 -3.63
CA ILE A 221 -10.75 -3.93 -3.26
C ILE A 221 -10.49 -3.47 -1.83
N ILE A 222 -10.77 -2.22 -1.53
CA ILE A 222 -10.61 -1.64 -0.19
C ILE A 222 -11.98 -1.34 0.38
N ASN A 223 -12.17 -1.70 1.65
CA ASN A 223 -13.25 -1.20 2.47
C ASN A 223 -12.68 -0.23 3.51
N MET A 224 -13.32 0.91 3.67
CA MET A 224 -12.87 2.00 4.52
C MET A 224 -13.71 2.09 5.78
N ASN A 225 -13.07 2.33 6.92
CA ASN A 225 -13.76 2.70 8.14
C ASN A 225 -14.28 4.14 8.04
N LEU A 226 -15.58 4.30 8.25
CA LEU A 226 -16.26 5.59 8.36
C LEU A 226 -16.67 5.83 9.82
N LYS A 227 -16.57 7.05 10.29
CA LYS A 227 -17.17 7.41 11.57
C LYS A 227 -18.69 7.39 11.42
N ASN A 228 -19.37 6.70 12.31
CA ASN A 228 -20.83 6.82 12.42
C ASN A 228 -21.16 8.26 12.84
N PHE A 229 -22.12 8.87 12.15
CA PHE A 229 -22.66 10.18 12.49
C PHE A 229 -23.60 10.05 13.72
#